data_8580b701f829ef315dad5f6ac327c29d
#
_entry.id   8580b701f829ef315dad5f6ac327c29d
#
_cell.length_a   1.000
_cell.length_b   1.000
_cell.length_c   1.000
_cell.angle_alpha   90.00
_cell.angle_beta   90.00
_cell.angle_gamma   90.00
#
_symmetry.space_group_name_H-M   'P 1'
#
loop_
_entity.id
_entity.type
_entity.pdbx_description
1 polymer ?
#
loop_
_entity_poly.entity_id
_entity_poly.type
_entity_poly.pdbx_seq_one_letter_code
_entity_poly.pdbx_strand_id
1 'polypeptide(L)'
;PFGFEGSKRGQYAVEGINQLREHVDTLLIISNNNLLEIVDKKTPLLEALSEADNVLRQGVQGITDLITNPGLINLDFADVKTVMANKGNALMGIGIGSGEERVVEAARKAIYSPLLETTIDGAEDVIVNVTGGLDLTLIEAEEASEIVNQAAGQGVNIWLGTSIDENMKDEIRVTVVATGVRQDRVEKVVGHAPRQAVRHEQASPSYAHNHNCLLYTSDAADDMQC
;
A
#
# COMPACT_ATOMS: atom_id res chain seq x y z
N PRO A 1 -5.51 8.48 1.29
CA PRO A 1 -6.14 8.92 2.54
C PRO A 1 -6.64 7.74 3.34
N PHE A 2 -6.88 7.95 4.63
CA PHE A 2 -7.56 6.97 5.48
C PHE A 2 -9.06 6.90 5.17
N GLY A 3 -9.67 5.74 5.35
CA GLY A 3 -11.10 5.54 5.09
C GLY A 3 -12.02 6.45 5.91
N PHE A 4 -11.61 6.83 7.13
CA PHE A 4 -12.37 7.73 7.99
C PHE A 4 -12.35 9.21 7.57
N GLU A 5 -11.46 9.60 6.63
CA GLU A 5 -11.38 10.99 6.13
C GLU A 5 -12.51 11.34 5.15
N GLY A 6 -13.30 10.37 4.74
CA GLY A 6 -14.51 10.53 3.94
C GLY A 6 -14.30 10.42 2.43
N SER A 7 -15.41 10.21 1.73
CA SER A 7 -15.43 9.89 0.30
C SER A 7 -14.88 11.00 -0.61
N LYS A 8 -15.00 12.27 -0.21
CA LYS A 8 -14.45 13.40 -1.00
C LYS A 8 -12.92 13.34 -1.10
N ARG A 9 -12.23 13.06 0.01
CA ARG A 9 -10.77 12.89 -0.01
C ARG A 9 -10.35 11.70 -0.84
N GLY A 10 -11.10 10.59 -0.78
CA GLY A 10 -10.90 9.44 -1.65
C GLY A 10 -11.00 9.80 -3.14
N GLN A 11 -12.01 10.58 -3.53
CA GLN A 11 -12.16 11.04 -4.92
C GLN A 11 -10.98 11.91 -5.38
N TYR A 12 -10.56 12.87 -4.57
CA TYR A 12 -9.39 13.70 -4.89
C TYR A 12 -8.10 12.87 -5.00
N ALA A 13 -7.94 11.85 -4.14
CA ALA A 13 -6.79 10.95 -4.23
C ALA A 13 -6.78 10.16 -5.55
N VAL A 14 -7.93 9.60 -5.95
CA VAL A 14 -8.07 8.87 -7.23
C VAL A 14 -7.79 9.80 -8.42
N GLU A 15 -8.32 11.03 -8.40
CA GLU A 15 -8.06 12.01 -9.45
C GLU A 15 -6.59 12.38 -9.53
N GLY A 16 -5.94 12.66 -8.39
CA GLY A 16 -4.51 12.94 -8.31
C GLY A 16 -3.64 11.78 -8.78
N ILE A 17 -3.97 10.53 -8.40
CA ILE A 17 -3.29 9.33 -8.86
C ILE A 17 -3.39 9.20 -10.38
N ASN A 18 -4.56 9.41 -10.97
CA ASN A 18 -4.75 9.31 -12.41
C ASN A 18 -3.96 10.37 -13.17
N GLN A 19 -3.93 11.62 -12.68
CA GLN A 19 -3.12 12.68 -13.26
C GLN A 19 -1.62 12.38 -13.14
N LEU A 20 -1.16 11.90 -11.98
CA LEU A 20 0.25 11.57 -11.77
C LEU A 20 0.71 10.41 -12.65
N ARG A 21 -0.15 9.41 -12.86
CA ARG A 21 0.14 8.24 -13.70
C ARG A 21 0.49 8.59 -15.14
N GLU A 22 -0.05 9.68 -15.67
CA GLU A 22 0.25 10.15 -17.03
C GLU A 22 1.64 10.78 -17.18
N HIS A 23 2.30 11.10 -16.07
CA HIS A 23 3.57 11.83 -16.03
C HIS A 23 4.74 11.04 -15.45
N VAL A 24 4.51 9.81 -14.99
CA VAL A 24 5.55 8.96 -14.38
C VAL A 24 5.63 7.60 -15.06
N ASP A 25 6.81 7.02 -15.10
CA ASP A 25 7.05 5.69 -15.66
C ASP A 25 6.51 4.57 -14.78
N THR A 26 6.66 4.75 -13.47
CA THR A 26 6.21 3.80 -12.46
C THR A 26 5.60 4.54 -11.28
N LEU A 27 4.46 4.07 -10.81
CA LEU A 27 3.74 4.63 -9.69
C LEU A 27 3.59 3.57 -8.59
N LEU A 28 4.17 3.84 -7.44
CA LEU A 28 4.00 3.05 -6.23
C LEU A 28 2.90 3.68 -5.37
N ILE A 29 1.86 2.92 -5.08
CA ILE A 29 0.74 3.35 -4.25
C ILE A 29 0.76 2.54 -2.96
N ILE A 30 0.63 3.23 -1.82
CA ILE A 30 0.52 2.61 -0.50
C ILE A 30 -0.78 3.09 0.13
N SER A 31 -1.67 2.16 0.45
CA SER A 31 -2.93 2.47 1.10
C SER A 31 -2.73 2.77 2.59
N ASN A 32 -3.16 3.96 3.02
CA ASN A 32 -3.12 4.31 4.43
C ASN A 32 -3.98 3.38 5.31
N ASN A 33 -5.01 2.75 4.74
CA ASN A 33 -5.82 1.78 5.49
C ASN A 33 -5.02 0.53 5.82
N ASN A 34 -4.15 0.08 4.92
CA ASN A 34 -3.30 -1.08 5.16
C ASN A 34 -2.26 -0.81 6.25
N LEU A 35 -1.85 0.46 6.40
CA LEU A 35 -0.98 0.86 7.51
C LEU A 35 -1.66 0.70 8.88
N LEU A 36 -2.98 0.84 8.96
CA LEU A 36 -3.73 0.61 10.19
C LEU A 36 -3.75 -0.87 10.62
N GLU A 37 -3.45 -1.79 9.70
CA GLU A 37 -3.36 -3.22 10.01
C GLU A 37 -2.02 -3.58 10.67
N ILE A 38 -0.99 -2.77 10.44
CA ILE A 38 0.36 -2.95 11.03
C ILE A 38 0.41 -2.39 12.44
N VAL A 39 -0.42 -1.38 12.74
CA VAL A 39 -0.40 -0.64 14.00
C VAL A 39 -1.36 -1.25 15.01
N ASP A 40 -0.92 -1.39 16.25
CA ASP A 40 -1.76 -1.89 17.34
C ASP A 40 -2.96 -0.97 17.59
N LYS A 41 -4.12 -1.57 17.90
CA LYS A 41 -5.37 -0.84 18.20
C LYS A 41 -5.27 0.16 19.35
N LYS A 42 -4.22 0.07 20.16
CA LYS A 42 -3.95 0.96 21.30
C LYS A 42 -2.97 2.08 20.97
N THR A 43 -2.40 2.08 19.76
CA THR A 43 -1.39 3.06 19.36
C THR A 43 -2.03 4.45 19.23
N PRO A 44 -1.44 5.48 19.83
CA PRO A 44 -1.90 6.86 19.66
C PRO A 44 -1.90 7.30 18.20
N LEU A 45 -2.84 8.16 17.82
CA LEU A 45 -2.97 8.64 16.44
C LEU A 45 -1.68 9.26 15.88
N LEU A 46 -0.95 10.00 16.70
CA LEU A 46 0.30 10.63 16.29
C LEU A 46 1.37 9.58 15.93
N GLU A 47 1.43 8.52 16.69
CA GLU A 47 2.36 7.41 16.44
C GLU A 47 1.97 6.61 15.19
N ALA A 48 0.67 6.37 14.98
CA ALA A 48 0.17 5.73 13.77
C ALA A 48 0.48 6.55 12.50
N LEU A 49 0.40 7.89 12.56
CA LEU A 49 0.79 8.77 11.46
C LEU A 49 2.30 8.77 11.24
N SER A 50 3.09 8.71 12.33
CA SER A 50 4.55 8.58 12.24
C SER A 50 4.98 7.26 11.60
N GLU A 51 4.21 6.18 11.83
CA GLU A 51 4.47 4.89 11.17
C GLU A 51 4.19 4.96 9.66
N ALA A 52 3.17 5.69 9.25
CA ALA A 52 2.91 5.96 7.82
C ALA A 52 4.07 6.69 7.15
N ASP A 53 4.61 7.72 7.82
CA ASP A 53 5.79 8.44 7.34
C ASP A 53 7.04 7.53 7.30
N ASN A 54 7.18 6.65 8.29
CA ASN A 54 8.27 5.68 8.36
C ASN A 54 8.24 4.68 7.20
N VAL A 55 7.08 4.18 6.82
CA VAL A 55 6.91 3.29 5.66
C VAL A 55 7.33 3.98 4.37
N LEU A 56 6.91 5.23 4.15
CA LEU A 56 7.32 6.00 2.98
C LEU A 56 8.84 6.22 2.97
N ARG A 57 9.43 6.57 4.11
CA ARG A 57 10.87 6.72 4.27
C ARG A 57 11.62 5.41 3.95
N GLN A 58 11.16 4.27 4.48
CA GLN A 58 11.76 2.97 4.22
C GLN A 58 11.67 2.58 2.74
N GLY A 59 10.56 2.92 2.08
CA GLY A 59 10.38 2.68 0.65
C GLY A 59 11.38 3.43 -0.21
N VAL A 60 11.52 4.73 0.03
CA VAL A 60 12.52 5.56 -0.67
C VAL A 60 13.93 5.08 -0.35
N GLN A 61 14.22 4.80 0.91
CA GLN A 61 15.51 4.32 1.35
C GLN A 61 15.87 2.97 0.72
N GLY A 62 14.93 2.01 0.68
CA GLY A 62 15.18 0.69 0.10
C GLY A 62 15.60 0.73 -1.38
N ILE A 63 15.07 1.69 -2.15
CA ILE A 63 15.49 1.90 -3.55
C ILE A 63 16.79 2.70 -3.61
N THR A 64 16.95 3.70 -2.76
CA THR A 64 18.15 4.54 -2.75
C THR A 64 19.38 3.75 -2.32
N ASP A 65 19.26 2.92 -1.29
CA ASP A 65 20.35 2.10 -0.76
C ASP A 65 20.93 1.15 -1.82
N LEU A 66 20.09 0.62 -2.71
CA LEU A 66 20.54 -0.20 -3.85
C LEU A 66 21.54 0.52 -4.75
N ILE A 67 21.36 1.83 -4.90
CA ILE A 67 22.16 2.65 -5.84
C ILE A 67 23.36 3.28 -5.14
N THR A 68 23.19 3.69 -3.86
CA THR A 68 24.20 4.51 -3.14
C THR A 68 25.10 3.71 -2.22
N ASN A 69 24.58 2.61 -1.66
CA ASN A 69 25.31 1.81 -0.69
C ASN A 69 25.84 0.54 -1.35
N PRO A 70 27.17 0.45 -1.56
CA PRO A 70 27.74 -0.74 -2.17
C PRO A 70 27.56 -1.94 -1.24
N GLY A 71 26.96 -3.00 -1.78
CA GLY A 71 26.83 -4.29 -1.11
C GLY A 71 27.73 -5.36 -1.78
N LEU A 72 27.46 -6.62 -1.45
CA LEU A 72 28.12 -7.74 -2.09
C LEU A 72 27.66 -7.93 -3.55
N ILE A 73 26.38 -7.66 -3.81
CA ILE A 73 25.75 -7.68 -5.13
C ILE A 73 25.12 -6.31 -5.33
N ASN A 74 25.61 -5.58 -6.33
CA ASN A 74 25.11 -4.24 -6.62
C ASN A 74 24.26 -4.24 -7.86
N LEU A 75 23.14 -3.53 -7.77
CA LEU A 75 22.35 -3.11 -8.92
C LEU A 75 22.78 -1.67 -9.26
N ASP A 76 23.12 -1.43 -10.51
CA ASP A 76 23.42 -0.10 -10.97
C ASP A 76 22.14 0.69 -11.30
N PHE A 77 22.29 2.00 -11.52
CA PHE A 77 21.17 2.86 -11.89
C PHE A 77 20.50 2.44 -13.20
N ALA A 78 21.25 1.85 -14.13
CA ALA A 78 20.72 1.39 -15.42
C ALA A 78 19.81 0.16 -15.23
N ASP A 79 20.18 -0.74 -14.32
CA ASP A 79 19.36 -1.89 -13.93
C ASP A 79 18.04 -1.45 -13.31
N VAL A 80 18.09 -0.58 -12.29
CA VAL A 80 16.90 -0.03 -11.62
C VAL A 80 16.02 0.71 -12.62
N LYS A 81 16.61 1.50 -13.52
CA LYS A 81 15.87 2.19 -14.59
C LYS A 81 15.17 1.21 -15.52
N THR A 82 15.81 0.12 -15.89
CA THR A 82 15.24 -0.91 -16.78
C THR A 82 14.02 -1.57 -16.14
N VAL A 83 14.08 -1.84 -14.84
CA VAL A 83 12.99 -2.44 -14.08
C VAL A 83 11.82 -1.48 -13.89
N MET A 84 12.07 -0.17 -13.85
CA MET A 84 11.04 0.82 -13.52
C MET A 84 10.51 1.60 -14.72
N ALA A 85 11.24 1.68 -15.84
CA ALA A 85 10.82 2.48 -16.99
C ALA A 85 9.55 1.91 -17.65
N ASN A 86 8.51 2.74 -17.77
CA ASN A 86 7.23 2.43 -18.43
C ASN A 86 6.51 1.18 -17.86
N LYS A 87 6.68 0.87 -16.57
CA LYS A 87 6.06 -0.31 -15.93
C LYS A 87 4.69 -0.03 -15.31
N GLY A 88 4.28 1.22 -15.20
CA GLY A 88 2.97 1.60 -14.68
C GLY A 88 2.86 1.41 -13.17
N ASN A 89 2.18 0.39 -12.70
CA ASN A 89 2.01 0.18 -11.26
C ASN A 89 3.13 -0.69 -10.67
N ALA A 90 3.59 -0.28 -9.48
CA ALA A 90 4.50 -1.06 -8.67
C ALA A 90 3.91 -1.35 -7.29
N LEU A 91 4.32 -2.45 -6.71
CA LEU A 91 4.02 -2.86 -5.35
C LEU A 91 5.31 -2.93 -4.55
N MET A 92 5.24 -2.65 -3.26
CA MET A 92 6.39 -2.74 -2.38
C MET A 92 6.01 -3.45 -1.09
N GLY A 93 6.85 -4.40 -0.70
CA GLY A 93 6.79 -5.06 0.59
C GLY A 93 8.10 -4.97 1.34
N ILE A 94 8.02 -4.85 2.64
CA ILE A 94 9.18 -4.78 3.53
C ILE A 94 8.98 -5.80 4.65
N GLY A 95 10.04 -6.57 4.93
CA GLY A 95 10.06 -7.51 6.03
C GLY A 95 11.38 -7.43 6.80
N ILE A 96 11.30 -7.59 8.10
CA ILE A 96 12.46 -7.64 9.00
C ILE A 96 12.42 -8.98 9.74
N GLY A 97 13.56 -9.64 9.78
CA GLY A 97 13.76 -10.89 10.51
C GLY A 97 14.98 -10.83 11.39
N SER A 98 14.99 -11.64 12.42
CA SER A 98 16.09 -11.75 13.38
C SER A 98 16.33 -13.20 13.81
N GLY A 99 17.55 -13.52 14.26
CA GLY A 99 17.92 -14.87 14.71
C GLY A 99 18.34 -15.80 13.58
N GLU A 100 18.25 -17.13 13.81
CA GLU A 100 18.81 -18.15 12.90
C GLU A 100 18.07 -18.23 11.54
N GLU A 101 16.76 -18.02 11.53
CA GLU A 101 15.93 -18.03 10.31
C GLU A 101 15.57 -16.60 9.83
N ARG A 102 16.40 -15.63 10.15
CA ARG A 102 16.13 -14.19 9.91
C ARG A 102 15.77 -13.86 8.46
N VAL A 103 16.40 -14.53 7.52
CA VAL A 103 16.14 -14.33 6.08
C VAL A 103 14.79 -14.85 5.67
N VAL A 104 14.45 -16.07 6.07
CA VAL A 104 13.17 -16.70 5.74
C VAL A 104 12.02 -15.88 6.33
N GLU A 105 12.17 -15.44 7.57
CA GLU A 105 11.20 -14.60 8.25
C GLU A 105 11.05 -13.25 7.55
N ALA A 106 12.17 -12.58 7.23
CA ALA A 106 12.17 -11.28 6.54
C ALA A 106 11.55 -11.39 5.14
N ALA A 107 11.94 -12.38 4.33
CA ALA A 107 11.41 -12.59 3.00
C ALA A 107 9.89 -12.88 3.03
N ARG A 108 9.45 -13.74 3.93
CA ARG A 108 8.01 -14.03 4.11
C ARG A 108 7.24 -12.78 4.54
N LYS A 109 7.72 -12.02 5.52
CA LYS A 109 7.08 -10.78 5.95
C LYS A 109 7.03 -9.75 4.82
N ALA A 110 8.05 -9.68 3.96
CA ALA A 110 8.04 -8.81 2.80
C ALA A 110 6.96 -9.21 1.78
N ILE A 111 6.85 -10.50 1.45
CA ILE A 111 5.88 -11.02 0.47
C ILE A 111 4.44 -10.92 0.97
N TYR A 112 4.21 -11.11 2.27
CA TYR A 112 2.89 -11.03 2.91
C TYR A 112 2.67 -9.69 3.62
N SER A 113 3.49 -8.68 3.32
CA SER A 113 3.36 -7.36 3.92
C SER A 113 1.98 -6.76 3.62
N PRO A 114 1.27 -6.22 4.61
CA PRO A 114 0.03 -5.48 4.39
C PRO A 114 0.19 -4.27 3.47
N LEU A 115 1.43 -3.81 3.26
CA LEU A 115 1.77 -2.74 2.32
C LEU A 115 1.54 -3.16 0.86
N LEU A 116 1.61 -4.47 0.58
CA LEU A 116 1.24 -5.02 -0.71
C LEU A 116 -0.30 -5.03 -0.80
N GLU A 117 -0.86 -4.22 -1.65
CA GLU A 117 -2.31 -4.19 -1.89
C GLU A 117 -2.82 -5.48 -2.56
N THR A 118 -1.91 -6.18 -3.25
CA THR A 118 -2.17 -7.47 -3.92
C THR A 118 -0.95 -8.37 -3.83
N THR A 119 -1.07 -9.62 -4.29
CA THR A 119 0.07 -10.52 -4.40
C THR A 119 1.04 -10.06 -5.49
N ILE A 120 2.33 -10.36 -5.33
CA ILE A 120 3.38 -10.10 -6.34
C ILE A 120 3.30 -11.06 -7.54
N ASP A 121 2.42 -12.07 -7.49
CA ASP A 121 2.19 -13.02 -8.56
C ASP A 121 1.76 -12.31 -9.85
N GLY A 122 2.45 -12.60 -10.94
CA GLY A 122 2.22 -12.00 -12.27
C GLY A 122 2.83 -10.61 -12.44
N ALA A 123 3.79 -10.20 -11.59
CA ALA A 123 4.70 -9.11 -11.88
C ALA A 123 5.63 -9.46 -13.06
N GLU A 124 6.11 -8.46 -13.77
CA GLU A 124 7.09 -8.66 -14.85
C GLU A 124 8.51 -8.69 -14.31
N ASP A 125 8.86 -7.72 -13.49
CA ASP A 125 10.16 -7.60 -12.86
C ASP A 125 10.01 -7.40 -11.35
N VAL A 126 10.92 -7.99 -10.58
CA VAL A 126 10.95 -7.86 -9.11
C VAL A 126 12.38 -7.54 -8.67
N ILE A 127 12.54 -6.44 -7.96
CA ILE A 127 13.77 -6.12 -7.25
C ILE A 127 13.67 -6.67 -5.84
N VAL A 128 14.68 -7.41 -5.44
CA VAL A 128 14.85 -7.92 -4.08
C VAL A 128 16.09 -7.29 -3.50
N ASN A 129 15.93 -6.42 -2.50
CA ASN A 129 17.06 -5.85 -1.76
C ASN A 129 17.15 -6.51 -0.38
N VAL A 130 18.29 -7.10 -0.11
CA VAL A 130 18.61 -7.69 1.20
C VAL A 130 19.60 -6.79 1.91
N THR A 131 19.15 -6.14 2.99
CA THR A 131 20.00 -5.26 3.82
C THR A 131 20.30 -5.98 5.13
N GLY A 132 21.56 -6.10 5.48
CA GLY A 132 22.00 -6.71 6.73
C GLY A 132 23.29 -6.10 7.25
N GLY A 133 23.76 -6.59 8.38
CA GLY A 133 25.05 -6.23 8.97
C GLY A 133 26.24 -6.80 8.18
N LEU A 134 27.43 -6.64 8.73
CA LEU A 134 28.67 -7.20 8.16
C LEU A 134 28.70 -8.72 8.15
N ASP A 135 27.79 -9.36 8.84
CA ASP A 135 27.61 -10.81 8.95
C ASP A 135 26.68 -11.38 7.88
N LEU A 136 26.11 -10.53 7.00
CA LEU A 136 25.25 -10.96 5.90
C LEU A 136 26.02 -11.90 4.96
N THR A 137 25.48 -13.08 4.73
CA THR A 137 26.09 -14.10 3.87
C THR A 137 25.45 -14.12 2.48
N LEU A 138 26.20 -14.60 1.50
CA LEU A 138 25.69 -14.78 0.14
C LEU A 138 24.55 -15.79 0.08
N ILE A 139 24.62 -16.85 0.90
CA ILE A 139 23.59 -17.88 0.98
C ILE A 139 22.27 -17.29 1.46
N GLU A 140 22.30 -16.41 2.45
CA GLU A 140 21.10 -15.72 2.93
C GLU A 140 20.48 -14.83 1.85
N ALA A 141 21.29 -14.13 1.06
CA ALA A 141 20.79 -13.32 -0.04
C ALA A 141 20.15 -14.17 -1.14
N GLU A 142 20.74 -15.31 -1.48
CA GLU A 142 20.21 -16.28 -2.44
C GLU A 142 18.89 -16.88 -1.94
N GLU A 143 18.80 -17.30 -0.69
CA GLU A 143 17.59 -17.84 -0.08
C GLU A 143 16.44 -16.84 -0.08
N ALA A 144 16.71 -15.57 0.24
CA ALA A 144 15.70 -14.50 0.12
C ALA A 144 15.15 -14.39 -1.30
N SER A 145 16.05 -14.41 -2.30
CA SER A 145 15.69 -14.32 -3.71
C SER A 145 14.85 -15.52 -4.15
N GLU A 146 15.19 -16.74 -3.71
CA GLU A 146 14.45 -17.95 -4.05
C GLU A 146 13.02 -17.94 -3.48
N ILE A 147 12.86 -17.52 -2.23
CA ILE A 147 11.54 -17.38 -1.58
C ILE A 147 10.67 -16.38 -2.34
N VAL A 148 11.23 -15.24 -2.74
CA VAL A 148 10.50 -14.23 -3.52
C VAL A 148 10.15 -14.76 -4.90
N ASN A 149 11.07 -15.46 -5.57
CA ASN A 149 10.84 -16.06 -6.89
C ASN A 149 9.69 -17.07 -6.88
N GLN A 150 9.64 -17.91 -5.86
CA GLN A 150 8.54 -18.88 -5.68
C GLN A 150 7.19 -18.18 -5.50
N ALA A 151 7.17 -17.03 -4.85
CA ALA A 151 5.95 -16.26 -4.62
C ALA A 151 5.52 -15.41 -5.82
N ALA A 152 6.47 -14.94 -6.63
CA ALA A 152 6.22 -14.14 -7.83
C ALA A 152 5.72 -14.97 -9.03
N GLY A 153 6.00 -16.27 -9.03
CA GLY A 153 5.55 -17.21 -10.06
C GLY A 153 6.52 -17.37 -11.21
N GLN A 154 6.10 -18.13 -12.25
CA GLN A 154 6.95 -18.42 -13.40
C GLN A 154 7.03 -17.25 -14.37
N GLY A 155 8.24 -16.98 -14.87
CA GLY A 155 8.49 -15.99 -15.92
C GLY A 155 8.75 -14.58 -15.43
N VAL A 156 8.95 -14.41 -14.12
CA VAL A 156 9.34 -13.13 -13.51
C VAL A 156 10.85 -12.97 -13.55
N ASN A 157 11.33 -11.77 -13.89
CA ASN A 157 12.74 -11.44 -13.79
C ASN A 157 13.05 -10.97 -12.35
N ILE A 158 13.96 -11.65 -11.69
CA ILE A 158 14.40 -11.28 -10.34
C ILE A 158 15.73 -10.54 -10.40
N TRP A 159 15.76 -9.36 -9.80
CA TRP A 159 16.92 -8.49 -9.67
C TRP A 159 17.34 -8.44 -8.21
N LEU A 160 18.39 -9.18 -7.88
CA LEU A 160 18.90 -9.26 -6.51
C LEU A 160 19.95 -8.18 -6.26
N GLY A 161 19.75 -7.41 -5.20
CA GLY A 161 20.73 -6.47 -4.66
C GLY A 161 20.96 -6.71 -3.18
N THR A 162 22.15 -6.34 -2.70
CA THR A 162 22.47 -6.40 -1.28
C THR A 162 23.01 -5.05 -0.81
N SER A 163 22.65 -4.68 0.41
CA SER A 163 23.16 -3.45 1.06
C SER A 163 23.71 -3.79 2.44
N ILE A 164 24.79 -3.15 2.83
CA ILE A 164 25.38 -3.33 4.15
C ILE A 164 25.04 -2.12 5.02
N ASP A 165 24.43 -2.38 6.18
CA ASP A 165 24.16 -1.38 7.21
C ASP A 165 24.79 -1.88 8.54
N GLU A 166 25.88 -1.25 8.95
CA GLU A 166 26.63 -1.63 10.16
C GLU A 166 25.82 -1.52 11.46
N ASN A 167 24.70 -0.78 11.43
CA ASN A 167 23.82 -0.65 12.57
C ASN A 167 22.89 -1.87 12.75
N MET A 168 22.68 -2.65 11.70
CA MET A 168 21.89 -3.89 11.71
C MET A 168 22.82 -5.04 12.16
N LYS A 169 22.70 -5.42 13.41
CA LYS A 169 23.55 -6.50 13.97
C LYS A 169 23.03 -7.89 13.52
N ASP A 170 22.08 -8.43 14.28
CA ASP A 170 21.52 -9.76 14.02
C ASP A 170 20.23 -9.72 13.19
N GLU A 171 19.90 -8.55 12.63
CA GLU A 171 18.68 -8.33 11.87
C GLU A 171 18.97 -8.26 10.37
N ILE A 172 18.03 -8.76 9.59
CA ILE A 172 18.02 -8.61 8.13
C ILE A 172 16.70 -7.93 7.72
N ARG A 173 16.80 -7.00 6.79
CA ARG A 173 15.66 -6.38 6.13
C ARG A 173 15.61 -6.84 4.68
N VAL A 174 14.48 -7.37 4.26
CA VAL A 174 14.20 -7.69 2.86
C VAL A 174 13.18 -6.68 2.33
N THR A 175 13.56 -5.95 1.29
CA THR A 175 12.68 -5.03 0.57
C THR A 175 12.41 -5.61 -0.81
N VAL A 176 11.15 -5.81 -1.13
CA VAL A 176 10.69 -6.34 -2.43
C VAL A 176 9.95 -5.24 -3.16
N VAL A 177 10.35 -4.94 -4.39
CA VAL A 177 9.64 -4.01 -5.28
C VAL A 177 9.27 -4.76 -6.55
N ALA A 178 7.97 -4.98 -6.74
CA ALA A 178 7.42 -5.68 -7.90
C ALA A 178 6.83 -4.67 -8.89
N THR A 179 7.22 -4.74 -10.15
CA THR A 179 6.77 -3.82 -11.22
C THR A 179 6.06 -4.57 -12.35
N GLY A 180 5.31 -3.84 -13.16
CA GLY A 180 4.55 -4.43 -14.26
C GLY A 180 3.34 -5.27 -13.79
N VAL A 181 2.81 -4.98 -12.60
CA VAL A 181 1.65 -5.68 -12.05
C VAL A 181 0.39 -5.25 -12.81
N ARG A 182 -0.43 -6.22 -13.24
CA ARG A 182 -1.63 -5.96 -14.04
C ARG A 182 -2.62 -5.05 -13.33
N GLN A 183 -3.06 -4.04 -14.05
CA GLN A 183 -3.96 -2.97 -13.56
C GLN A 183 -5.28 -3.49 -12.97
N ASP A 184 -5.83 -4.59 -13.51
CA ASP A 184 -7.12 -5.17 -13.11
C ASP A 184 -7.17 -5.59 -11.63
N ARG A 185 -6.02 -5.78 -11.00
CA ARG A 185 -5.91 -6.17 -9.60
C ARG A 185 -5.81 -4.98 -8.65
N VAL A 186 -5.18 -3.89 -9.08
CA VAL A 186 -4.97 -2.68 -8.26
C VAL A 186 -6.24 -1.82 -8.17
N GLU A 187 -7.04 -1.74 -9.24
CA GLU A 187 -8.29 -0.96 -9.25
C GLU A 187 -9.37 -1.50 -8.31
N LYS A 188 -9.34 -2.79 -8.00
CA LYS A 188 -10.30 -3.40 -7.06
C LYS A 188 -10.13 -2.94 -5.61
N VAL A 189 -8.95 -2.48 -5.25
CA VAL A 189 -8.63 -2.08 -3.87
C VAL A 189 -8.92 -0.60 -3.64
N VAL A 190 -8.73 0.25 -4.65
CA VAL A 190 -9.01 1.69 -4.57
C VAL A 190 -10.50 2.01 -4.76
N GLY A 191 -11.25 1.10 -5.34
CA GLY A 191 -12.66 1.26 -5.67
C GLY A 191 -13.61 0.38 -4.87
N HIS A 192 -14.38 0.98 -3.99
CA HIS A 192 -15.67 0.56 -3.49
C HIS A 192 -15.71 -0.39 -2.29
N ALA A 193 -15.95 0.21 -1.13
CA ALA A 193 -16.96 -0.38 -0.24
C ALA A 193 -18.24 -0.61 -1.08
N PRO A 194 -18.83 -1.83 -1.12
CA PRO A 194 -20.05 -2.06 -1.86
C PRO A 194 -21.12 -1.12 -1.30
N ARG A 195 -21.60 -0.20 -2.14
CA ARG A 195 -22.86 0.47 -1.87
C ARG A 195 -23.90 -0.63 -1.72
N GLN A 196 -24.24 -0.99 -0.50
CA GLN A 196 -25.51 -1.62 -0.23
C GLN A 196 -26.55 -0.66 -0.79
N ALA A 197 -27.10 -1.04 -1.93
CA ALA A 197 -28.29 -0.41 -2.45
C ALA A 197 -29.37 -0.61 -1.36
N VAL A 198 -29.60 0.42 -0.58
CA VAL A 198 -30.80 0.53 0.22
C VAL A 198 -31.91 0.56 -0.81
N ARG A 199 -32.51 -0.61 -1.01
CA ARG A 199 -33.76 -0.76 -1.75
C ARG A 199 -34.77 0.04 -0.97
N HIS A 200 -34.99 1.28 -1.36
CA HIS A 200 -36.20 1.99 -1.01
C HIS A 200 -37.33 1.22 -1.67
N GLU A 201 -37.94 0.35 -0.91
CA GLU A 201 -39.24 -0.21 -1.18
C GLU A 201 -40.21 0.98 -1.19
N GLN A 202 -40.56 1.42 -2.39
CA GLN A 202 -41.60 2.40 -2.59
C GLN A 202 -42.92 1.72 -2.20
N ALA A 203 -43.27 1.87 -0.92
CA ALA A 203 -44.66 1.66 -0.52
C ALA A 203 -45.47 2.81 -1.12
N SER A 204 -46.25 2.47 -2.13
CA SER A 204 -47.27 3.33 -2.67
C SER A 204 -48.32 3.59 -1.58
N PRO A 205 -48.61 4.83 -1.23
CA PRO A 205 -49.78 5.07 -0.38
C PRO A 205 -51.05 4.94 -1.21
N SER A 206 -51.83 3.91 -0.93
CA SER A 206 -53.23 3.84 -1.37
C SER A 206 -54.02 4.98 -0.67
N TYR A 207 -54.44 5.95 -1.47
CA TYR A 207 -55.36 6.99 -1.02
C TYR A 207 -56.74 6.36 -0.75
N ALA A 208 -57.06 6.15 0.50
CA ALA A 208 -58.43 6.04 0.94
C ALA A 208 -58.91 7.45 1.36
N HIS A 209 -59.85 7.95 0.57
CA HIS A 209 -60.63 9.11 0.89
C HIS A 209 -61.31 8.95 2.25
N ASN A 210 -61.12 9.87 3.16
CA ASN A 210 -62.15 10.18 4.13
C ASN A 210 -62.14 11.65 4.46
N HIS A 211 -63.24 12.29 4.14
CA HIS A 211 -63.61 13.65 4.46
C HIS A 211 -63.77 13.79 5.99
N ASN A 212 -63.17 14.82 6.54
CA ASN A 212 -63.76 15.83 7.47
C ASN A 212 -62.66 16.72 7.96
N CYS A 213 -62.66 17.93 7.44
CA CYS A 213 -63.11 19.21 7.98
C CYS A 213 -62.59 19.55 9.40
N LEU A 214 -61.87 20.59 9.46
CA LEU A 214 -61.99 21.86 10.20
C LEU A 214 -60.64 22.41 10.57
N LEU A 215 -60.28 23.45 9.89
CA LEU A 215 -60.05 24.83 10.36
C LEU A 215 -59.54 25.00 11.79
N TYR A 216 -58.31 25.51 11.89
CA TYR A 216 -58.05 26.64 12.76
C TYR A 216 -56.90 27.47 12.23
N THR A 217 -57.19 28.72 12.00
CA THR A 217 -56.36 29.84 11.66
C THR A 217 -55.88 30.52 12.93
N SER A 218 -54.83 31.31 12.74
CA SER A 218 -54.38 32.50 13.47
C SER A 218 -53.06 32.29 14.19
N ASP A 219 -52.08 32.96 13.77
CA ASP A 219 -51.77 34.39 13.91
C ASP A 219 -50.75 34.66 15.02
N ALA A 220 -49.84 35.44 14.64
CA ALA A 220 -49.00 36.39 15.35
C ALA A 220 -47.55 35.94 15.46
N ALA A 221 -46.64 36.49 14.68
CA ALA A 221 -46.02 37.83 14.73
C ALA A 221 -45.37 38.18 16.11
N ASP A 222 -44.12 38.57 15.99
CA ASP A 222 -43.31 39.32 16.94
C ASP A 222 -42.74 38.58 18.17
N ASP A 223 -41.46 38.47 18.27
CA ASP A 223 -40.59 39.51 18.80
C ASP A 223 -39.11 39.20 18.67
N MET A 224 -38.42 40.19 18.29
CA MET A 224 -37.00 40.44 18.28
C MET A 224 -36.38 40.43 19.71
N GLN A 225 -35.07 40.26 19.73
CA GLN A 225 -34.08 40.71 20.71
C GLN A 225 -33.67 39.73 21.81
N CYS A 226 -32.50 39.18 21.71
CA CYS A 226 -31.20 39.63 22.24
C CYS A 226 -30.10 38.71 21.72
#